data_841159b2920adc68104df970fd986cb8
#
_entry.id   841159b2920adc68104df970fd986cb8
#
_cell.length_a   1.000
_cell.length_b   1.000
_cell.length_c   1.000
_cell.angle_alpha   90.00
_cell.angle_beta   90.00
_cell.angle_gamma   90.00
#
_symmetry.space_group_name_H-M   'P 1'
#
loop_
_entity.id
_entity.type
_entity.pdbx_description
1 polymer ?
#
loop_
_entity_poly.entity_id
_entity_poly.type
_entity_poly.pdbx_seq_one_letter_code
_entity_poly.pdbx_strand_id
1 'polypeptide(L)'
;VDEVLPPPSRAWIAGTPPLDPLSGIASLHDENLRLSFRLIPYARDQMLLVVRDVSALMRLEQVRRDFVANVSHELRTPLTVLHGYLDMLEPEDAPQLAPILDDLRSQSRRMTQIVEDLLTLSRLEAQQQLAEDRIAMRGLLHTLRREAEALSRGRHEIHVEIRCEADLHGSTDYLHSAFSNLVSNAVRYTPAGGRITLAWEPAEHGARFAVTDTGQGIPAEHLPRLTERFYRVSTSRSRETGGTGLGLAIVKHVLQLHQARLEIRSEVGIGSTFACVFGSARLLGDAARSVTADMAR
;
A
#
# COMPACT_ATOMS: atom_id res chain seq x y z
N VAL A 1 41.18 0.65 -8.07
CA VAL A 1 39.70 0.49 -7.88
C VAL A 1 39.43 0.01 -6.45
N ASP A 2 40.27 -0.89 -5.92
CA ASP A 2 40.02 -1.52 -4.61
C ASP A 2 40.20 -0.58 -3.39
N GLU A 3 40.91 0.52 -3.54
CA GLU A 3 41.14 1.51 -2.49
C GLU A 3 40.10 2.65 -2.48
N VAL A 4 39.29 2.77 -3.54
CA VAL A 4 38.40 3.94 -3.75
C VAL A 4 36.94 3.59 -3.55
N LEU A 5 36.54 2.32 -3.75
CA LEU A 5 35.13 1.93 -3.72
C LEU A 5 34.76 1.11 -2.46
N PRO A 6 33.63 1.41 -1.79
CA PRO A 6 33.13 0.62 -0.68
C PRO A 6 32.84 -0.84 -1.05
N PRO A 7 32.95 -1.81 -0.12
CA PRO A 7 32.71 -3.24 -0.41
C PRO A 7 31.41 -3.57 -1.14
N PRO A 8 30.24 -2.99 -0.78
CA PRO A 8 29.00 -3.25 -1.49
C PRO A 8 29.01 -2.86 -2.96
N SER A 9 29.67 -1.74 -3.30
CA SER A 9 29.77 -1.28 -4.69
C SER A 9 30.74 -2.13 -5.53
N ARG A 10 31.77 -2.71 -4.92
CA ARG A 10 32.67 -3.66 -5.59
C ARG A 10 31.95 -4.95 -5.99
N ALA A 11 31.20 -5.53 -5.06
CA ALA A 11 30.40 -6.73 -5.32
C ALA A 11 29.35 -6.48 -6.41
N TRP A 12 28.75 -5.29 -6.42
CA TRP A 12 27.77 -4.89 -7.42
C TRP A 12 28.41 -4.71 -8.83
N ILE A 13 29.60 -4.15 -8.93
CA ILE A 13 30.32 -4.00 -10.20
C ILE A 13 30.82 -5.35 -10.75
N ALA A 14 31.22 -6.27 -9.86
CA ALA A 14 31.75 -7.58 -10.26
C ALA A 14 30.66 -8.58 -10.70
N GLY A 15 29.40 -8.32 -10.35
CA GLY A 15 28.25 -9.12 -10.77
C GLY A 15 27.69 -8.70 -12.13
N THR A 16 26.59 -9.31 -12.55
CA THR A 16 25.77 -8.78 -13.65
C THR A 16 25.14 -7.48 -13.14
N PRO A 17 25.54 -6.30 -13.64
CA PRO A 17 25.09 -5.05 -13.06
C PRO A 17 23.57 -4.94 -13.19
N PRO A 18 22.83 -4.75 -12.10
CA PRO A 18 21.40 -4.49 -12.17
C PRO A 18 21.16 -3.15 -12.86
N LEU A 19 20.04 -3.01 -13.54
CA LEU A 19 19.63 -1.76 -14.19
C LEU A 19 19.42 -0.63 -13.17
N ASP A 20 19.18 -0.99 -11.91
CA ASP A 20 18.91 -0.05 -10.83
C ASP A 20 20.21 0.48 -10.19
N PRO A 21 20.28 1.77 -9.86
CA PRO A 21 21.43 2.36 -9.20
C PRO A 21 21.57 1.82 -7.76
N LEU A 22 22.79 1.54 -7.36
CA LEU A 22 23.11 1.26 -5.96
C LEU A 22 23.23 2.61 -5.21
N SER A 23 22.32 2.88 -4.26
CA SER A 23 22.24 4.18 -3.58
C SER A 23 22.41 4.05 -2.06
N GLY A 24 22.87 5.15 -1.42
CA GLY A 24 22.95 5.24 0.04
C GLY A 24 24.18 4.58 0.65
N ILE A 25 25.17 4.21 -0.15
CA ILE A 25 26.40 3.59 0.33
C ILE A 25 27.30 4.63 1.01
N ALA A 26 27.77 4.34 2.22
CA ALA A 26 28.73 5.20 2.91
C ALA A 26 30.06 5.22 2.18
N SER A 27 30.69 6.40 2.07
CA SER A 27 32.05 6.54 1.56
C SER A 27 33.06 5.88 2.50
N LEU A 28 34.14 5.37 1.97
CA LEU A 28 35.26 4.83 2.77
C LEU A 28 36.02 5.92 3.56
N HIS A 29 35.96 7.17 3.11
CA HIS A 29 36.73 8.27 3.69
C HIS A 29 35.90 9.21 4.57
N ASP A 30 34.56 9.17 4.44
CA ASP A 30 33.65 9.98 5.22
C ASP A 30 32.33 9.23 5.40
N GLU A 31 32.06 8.82 6.64
CA GLU A 31 30.83 8.10 7.01
C GLU A 31 29.54 8.93 6.81
N ASN A 32 29.65 10.25 6.75
CA ASN A 32 28.52 11.15 6.48
C ASN A 32 28.21 11.32 5.00
N LEU A 33 29.17 10.93 4.13
CA LEU A 33 29.03 11.04 2.69
C LEU A 33 28.32 9.80 2.14
N ARG A 34 27.11 9.99 1.59
CA ARG A 34 26.30 8.95 0.97
C ARG A 34 26.42 9.04 -0.55
N LEU A 35 26.80 7.92 -1.17
CA LEU A 35 27.05 7.84 -2.61
C LEU A 35 25.99 6.96 -3.29
N SER A 36 25.64 7.36 -4.50
CA SER A 36 24.86 6.55 -5.44
C SER A 36 25.75 6.20 -6.63
N PHE A 37 25.72 4.93 -7.03
CA PHE A 37 26.51 4.37 -8.12
C PHE A 37 25.57 3.92 -9.23
N ARG A 38 25.87 4.32 -10.47
CA ARG A 38 25.14 3.86 -11.66
C ARG A 38 26.14 3.46 -12.74
N LEU A 39 25.95 2.27 -13.32
CA LEU A 39 26.68 1.82 -14.50
C LEU A 39 25.83 2.10 -15.76
N ILE A 40 26.45 2.77 -16.73
CA ILE A 40 25.79 3.11 -17.99
C ILE A 40 26.66 2.55 -19.12
N PRO A 41 26.11 1.75 -20.07
CA PRO A 41 26.82 1.33 -21.26
C PRO A 41 27.26 2.58 -22.07
N TYR A 42 28.56 2.69 -22.38
CA TYR A 42 29.11 3.85 -23.07
C TYR A 42 29.61 3.52 -24.49
N ALA A 43 30.25 2.36 -24.64
CA ALA A 43 30.73 1.86 -25.96
C ALA A 43 30.77 0.33 -25.94
N ARG A 44 31.26 -0.29 -27.07
CA ARG A 44 31.51 -1.75 -27.09
C ARG A 44 32.46 -2.11 -25.97
N ASP A 45 32.02 -2.96 -25.06
CA ASP A 45 32.80 -3.45 -23.90
C ASP A 45 33.27 -2.38 -22.87
N GLN A 46 32.62 -1.20 -22.87
CA GLN A 46 32.93 -0.14 -21.91
C GLN A 46 31.70 0.28 -21.14
N MET A 47 31.88 0.43 -19.82
CA MET A 47 30.85 0.91 -18.90
C MET A 47 31.32 2.20 -18.24
N LEU A 48 30.44 3.19 -18.21
CA LEU A 48 30.65 4.44 -17.47
C LEU A 48 30.07 4.26 -16.05
N LEU A 49 30.94 4.41 -15.06
CA LEU A 49 30.53 4.47 -13.65
C LEU A 49 30.22 5.92 -13.28
N VAL A 50 28.97 6.23 -13.01
CA VAL A 50 28.53 7.53 -12.49
C VAL A 50 28.41 7.42 -10.98
N VAL A 51 29.16 8.24 -10.26
CA VAL A 51 29.11 8.35 -8.79
C VAL A 51 28.53 9.71 -8.44
N ARG A 52 27.47 9.71 -7.62
CA ARG A 52 26.78 10.93 -7.21
C ARG A 52 26.73 11.02 -5.68
N ASP A 53 27.06 12.19 -5.15
CA ASP A 53 26.77 12.52 -3.76
C ASP A 53 25.27 12.72 -3.57
N VAL A 54 24.65 11.90 -2.71
CA VAL A 54 23.21 11.94 -2.37
C VAL A 54 22.99 12.26 -0.90
N SER A 55 24.04 12.70 -0.17
CA SER A 55 23.99 12.94 1.26
C SER A 55 22.94 13.98 1.66
N ALA A 56 22.86 15.09 0.92
CA ALA A 56 21.88 16.13 1.19
C ALA A 56 20.45 15.64 0.97
N LEU A 57 20.21 14.88 -0.12
CA LEU A 57 18.90 14.30 -0.43
C LEU A 57 18.49 13.31 0.66
N MET A 58 19.37 12.40 1.04
CA MET A 58 19.07 11.41 2.08
C MET A 58 18.84 12.03 3.45
N ARG A 59 19.59 13.08 3.80
CA ARG A 59 19.36 13.84 5.05
C ARG A 59 17.98 14.50 5.04
N LEU A 60 17.60 15.14 3.94
CA LEU A 60 16.27 15.77 3.81
C LEU A 60 15.15 14.73 3.94
N GLU A 61 15.30 13.59 3.30
CA GLU A 61 14.33 12.48 3.41
C GLU A 61 14.27 11.92 4.83
N GLN A 62 15.42 11.82 5.53
CA GLN A 62 15.44 11.38 6.92
C GLN A 62 14.74 12.38 7.85
N VAL A 63 15.07 13.68 7.74
CA VAL A 63 14.42 14.75 8.52
C VAL A 63 12.91 14.75 8.27
N ARG A 64 12.49 14.59 7.02
CA ARG A 64 11.06 14.50 6.67
C ARG A 64 10.39 13.29 7.33
N ARG A 65 11.05 12.13 7.35
CA ARG A 65 10.55 10.90 7.99
C ARG A 65 10.41 11.06 9.50
N ASP A 66 11.47 11.57 10.14
CA ASP A 66 11.50 11.78 11.59
C ASP A 66 10.45 12.81 12.00
N PHE A 67 10.25 13.87 11.20
CA PHE A 67 9.21 14.86 11.44
C PHE A 67 7.81 14.22 11.39
N VAL A 68 7.49 13.45 10.36
CA VAL A 68 6.18 12.78 10.24
C VAL A 68 5.97 11.79 11.38
N ALA A 69 6.99 11.00 11.75
CA ALA A 69 6.91 10.06 12.84
C ALA A 69 6.64 10.77 14.19
N ASN A 70 7.39 11.83 14.50
CA ASN A 70 7.25 12.59 15.75
C ASN A 70 5.90 13.29 15.83
N VAL A 71 5.48 14.01 14.78
CA VAL A 71 4.18 14.70 14.73
C VAL A 71 3.03 13.70 14.94
N SER A 72 3.13 12.52 14.36
CA SER A 72 2.08 11.52 14.49
C SER A 72 2.01 10.93 15.90
N HIS A 73 3.15 10.74 16.57
CA HIS A 73 3.16 10.33 17.98
C HIS A 73 2.56 11.41 18.88
N GLU A 74 2.94 12.68 18.65
CA GLU A 74 2.43 13.83 19.41
C GLU A 74 0.93 14.07 19.17
N LEU A 75 0.39 13.71 18.01
CA LEU A 75 -1.04 13.82 17.72
C LEU A 75 -1.86 12.64 18.22
N ARG A 76 -1.31 11.43 18.26
CA ARG A 76 -2.04 10.24 18.73
C ARG A 76 -2.47 10.38 20.19
N THR A 77 -1.60 10.85 21.06
CA THR A 77 -1.86 10.99 22.50
C THR A 77 -3.06 11.89 22.80
N PRO A 78 -3.14 13.17 22.34
CA PRO A 78 -4.29 14.01 22.61
C PRO A 78 -5.58 13.48 21.92
N LEU A 79 -5.47 12.82 20.76
CA LEU A 79 -6.62 12.21 20.10
C LEU A 79 -7.18 11.03 20.91
N THR A 80 -6.32 10.20 21.49
CA THR A 80 -6.73 9.09 22.36
C THR A 80 -7.46 9.63 23.61
N VAL A 81 -6.96 10.72 24.19
CA VAL A 81 -7.60 11.37 25.36
C VAL A 81 -8.96 11.95 24.97
N LEU A 82 -9.03 12.68 23.85
CA LEU A 82 -10.30 13.22 23.34
C LEU A 82 -11.32 12.11 23.04
N HIS A 83 -10.88 11.02 22.43
CA HIS A 83 -11.74 9.86 22.17
C HIS A 83 -12.26 9.24 23.45
N GLY A 84 -11.38 9.04 24.44
CA GLY A 84 -11.76 8.52 25.75
C GLY A 84 -12.81 9.39 26.46
N TYR A 85 -12.65 10.72 26.46
CA TYR A 85 -13.67 11.62 27.03
C TYR A 85 -15.00 11.55 26.26
N LEU A 86 -14.96 11.48 24.93
CA LEU A 86 -16.18 11.36 24.13
C LEU A 86 -16.89 10.02 24.36
N ASP A 87 -16.17 8.94 24.61
CA ASP A 87 -16.74 7.62 24.90
C ASP A 87 -17.37 7.55 26.31
N MET A 88 -16.93 8.40 27.25
CA MET A 88 -17.51 8.49 28.60
C MET A 88 -18.82 9.30 28.65
N LEU A 89 -19.15 10.04 27.59
CA LEU A 89 -20.41 10.81 27.51
C LEU A 89 -21.52 9.91 26.98
N GLU A 90 -22.50 9.61 27.81
CA GLU A 90 -23.66 8.81 27.43
C GLU A 90 -24.69 9.70 26.70
N PRO A 91 -25.19 9.30 25.51
CA PRO A 91 -26.23 10.06 24.80
C PRO A 91 -27.53 10.21 25.62
N GLU A 92 -27.79 9.28 26.55
CA GLU A 92 -28.91 9.29 27.44
C GLU A 92 -28.91 10.45 28.44
N ASP A 93 -27.70 10.93 28.84
CA ASP A 93 -27.54 12.03 29.79
C ASP A 93 -27.94 13.39 29.18
N ALA A 94 -27.79 13.51 27.86
CA ALA A 94 -28.15 14.72 27.13
C ALA A 94 -28.65 14.40 25.70
N PRO A 95 -29.87 13.90 25.51
CA PRO A 95 -30.36 13.42 24.21
C PRO A 95 -30.31 14.48 23.09
N GLN A 96 -30.45 15.77 23.45
CA GLN A 96 -30.33 16.89 22.51
C GLN A 96 -28.89 17.05 21.95
N LEU A 97 -27.86 16.53 22.61
CA LEU A 97 -26.47 16.57 22.18
C LEU A 97 -26.03 15.32 21.44
N ALA A 98 -26.85 14.25 21.41
CA ALA A 98 -26.50 12.97 20.80
C ALA A 98 -25.96 13.12 19.34
N PRO A 99 -26.57 13.90 18.44
CA PRO A 99 -26.05 14.07 17.08
C PRO A 99 -24.66 14.75 17.06
N ILE A 100 -24.44 15.71 17.98
CA ILE A 100 -23.16 16.42 18.10
C ILE A 100 -22.06 15.50 18.63
N LEU A 101 -22.39 14.67 19.63
CA LEU A 101 -21.47 13.68 20.19
C LEU A 101 -21.07 12.64 19.15
N ASP A 102 -22.02 12.15 18.36
CA ASP A 102 -21.76 11.19 17.29
C ASP A 102 -20.87 11.80 16.19
N ASP A 103 -21.09 13.06 15.83
CA ASP A 103 -20.22 13.75 14.87
C ASP A 103 -18.80 13.94 15.44
N LEU A 104 -18.64 14.37 16.69
CA LEU A 104 -17.36 14.51 17.35
C LEU A 104 -16.62 13.17 17.46
N ARG A 105 -17.28 12.08 17.82
CA ARG A 105 -16.72 10.72 17.82
C ARG A 105 -16.24 10.31 16.43
N SER A 106 -17.04 10.59 15.40
CA SER A 106 -16.69 10.31 14.02
C SER A 106 -15.45 11.08 13.56
N GLN A 107 -15.36 12.39 13.89
CA GLN A 107 -14.21 13.21 13.57
C GLN A 107 -12.96 12.78 14.35
N SER A 108 -13.07 12.43 15.62
CA SER A 108 -11.95 11.91 16.43
C SER A 108 -11.37 10.64 15.81
N ARG A 109 -12.21 9.65 15.50
CA ARG A 109 -11.78 8.39 14.83
C ARG A 109 -11.12 8.66 13.48
N ARG A 110 -11.68 9.60 12.70
CA ARG A 110 -11.11 9.98 11.41
C ARG A 110 -9.71 10.61 11.57
N MET A 111 -9.51 11.47 12.56
CA MET A 111 -8.19 12.08 12.81
C MET A 111 -7.17 11.02 13.22
N THR A 112 -7.53 10.09 14.10
CA THR A 112 -6.69 8.95 14.48
C THR A 112 -6.26 8.15 13.23
N GLN A 113 -7.21 7.83 12.35
CA GLN A 113 -6.94 7.08 11.13
C GLN A 113 -6.00 7.84 10.17
N ILE A 114 -6.17 9.17 10.02
CA ILE A 114 -5.26 9.98 9.20
C ILE A 114 -3.82 9.91 9.74
N VAL A 115 -3.66 10.00 11.05
CA VAL A 115 -2.35 9.93 11.70
C VAL A 115 -1.71 8.56 11.49
N GLU A 116 -2.46 7.48 11.64
CA GLU A 116 -1.98 6.11 11.43
C GLU A 116 -1.63 5.83 9.96
N ASP A 117 -2.46 6.27 9.02
CA ASP A 117 -2.20 6.15 7.58
C ASP A 117 -0.94 6.93 7.18
N LEU A 118 -0.75 8.13 7.73
CA LEU A 118 0.42 8.97 7.47
C LEU A 118 1.71 8.33 8.00
N LEU A 119 1.66 7.76 9.22
CA LEU A 119 2.77 7.00 9.79
C LEU A 119 3.11 5.77 8.95
N THR A 120 2.10 5.03 8.54
CA THR A 120 2.28 3.84 7.69
C THR A 120 2.94 4.21 6.38
N LEU A 121 2.44 5.26 5.71
CA LEU A 121 3.03 5.74 4.46
C LEU A 121 4.47 6.22 4.64
N SER A 122 4.76 6.96 5.72
CA SER A 122 6.11 7.42 6.04
C SER A 122 7.09 6.26 6.28
N ARG A 123 6.65 5.21 6.99
CA ARG A 123 7.46 3.99 7.19
C ARG A 123 7.72 3.26 5.88
N LEU A 124 6.69 3.10 5.05
CA LEU A 124 6.80 2.46 3.74
C LEU A 124 7.78 3.20 2.82
N GLU A 125 7.76 4.53 2.82
CA GLU A 125 8.69 5.36 2.03
C GLU A 125 10.15 5.25 2.52
N ALA A 126 10.33 4.93 3.79
CA ALA A 126 11.64 4.73 4.39
C ALA A 126 12.24 3.36 4.08
N GLN A 127 11.40 2.38 3.74
CA GLN A 127 11.80 0.99 3.68
C GLN A 127 12.41 0.66 2.33
N GLN A 128 13.68 0.21 2.33
CA GLN A 128 14.39 -0.24 1.13
C GLN A 128 14.37 -1.76 0.97
N GLN A 129 14.17 -2.50 2.06
CA GLN A 129 14.10 -3.97 2.05
C GLN A 129 12.93 -4.42 2.92
N LEU A 130 12.13 -5.33 2.39
CA LEU A 130 11.02 -5.96 3.10
C LEU A 130 11.52 -7.23 3.80
N ALA A 131 11.04 -7.48 5.03
CA ALA A 131 11.02 -8.83 5.55
C ALA A 131 9.93 -9.59 4.78
N GLU A 132 10.34 -10.59 4.01
CA GLU A 132 9.46 -11.31 3.09
C GLU A 132 9.32 -12.75 3.55
N ASP A 133 8.06 -13.20 3.66
CA ASP A 133 7.66 -14.53 4.07
C ASP A 133 6.71 -15.16 3.04
N ARG A 134 6.43 -16.46 3.21
CA ARG A 134 5.36 -17.14 2.49
C ARG A 134 4.01 -16.72 3.05
N ILE A 135 3.16 -16.15 2.22
CA ILE A 135 1.80 -15.72 2.55
C ILE A 135 0.82 -16.73 1.97
N ALA A 136 0.15 -17.48 2.85
CA ALA A 136 -0.91 -18.42 2.46
C ALA A 136 -2.15 -17.61 2.01
N MET A 137 -2.30 -17.41 0.70
CA MET A 137 -3.34 -16.56 0.13
C MET A 137 -4.75 -17.00 0.50
N ARG A 138 -5.02 -18.30 0.58
CA ARG A 138 -6.32 -18.83 1.05
C ARG A 138 -6.64 -18.32 2.47
N GLY A 139 -5.69 -18.40 3.39
CA GLY A 139 -5.86 -17.92 4.77
C GLY A 139 -6.08 -16.41 4.85
N LEU A 140 -5.32 -15.65 4.07
CA LEU A 140 -5.43 -14.21 3.99
C LEU A 140 -6.82 -13.77 3.46
N LEU A 141 -7.32 -14.41 2.39
CA LEU A 141 -8.65 -14.11 1.86
C LEU A 141 -9.76 -14.40 2.86
N HIS A 142 -9.66 -15.47 3.64
CA HIS A 142 -10.63 -15.76 4.70
C HIS A 142 -10.61 -14.71 5.83
N THR A 143 -9.43 -14.16 6.16
CA THR A 143 -9.31 -13.07 7.13
C THR A 143 -9.94 -11.80 6.59
N LEU A 144 -9.61 -11.41 5.35
CA LEU A 144 -10.19 -10.23 4.69
C LEU A 144 -11.72 -10.34 4.52
N ARG A 145 -12.24 -11.54 4.27
CA ARG A 145 -13.68 -11.79 4.24
C ARG A 145 -14.33 -11.46 5.59
N ARG A 146 -13.78 -11.97 6.70
CA ARG A 146 -14.29 -11.69 8.05
C ARG A 146 -14.26 -10.20 8.37
N GLU A 147 -13.19 -9.50 7.98
CA GLU A 147 -13.09 -8.05 8.13
C GLU A 147 -14.18 -7.33 7.32
N ALA A 148 -14.38 -7.73 6.06
CA ALA A 148 -15.43 -7.19 5.21
C ALA A 148 -16.83 -7.41 5.80
N GLU A 149 -17.13 -8.62 6.31
CA GLU A 149 -18.38 -8.97 6.96
C GLU A 149 -18.62 -8.11 8.21
N ALA A 150 -17.60 -7.92 9.05
CA ALA A 150 -17.65 -7.07 10.24
C ALA A 150 -17.91 -5.59 9.88
N LEU A 151 -17.21 -5.06 8.87
CA LEU A 151 -17.42 -3.68 8.37
C LEU A 151 -18.80 -3.51 7.71
N SER A 152 -19.23 -4.52 6.98
CA SER A 152 -20.52 -4.53 6.28
C SER A 152 -21.72 -4.53 7.23
N ARG A 153 -21.61 -5.14 8.40
CA ARG A 153 -22.71 -5.34 9.34
C ARG A 153 -23.96 -5.92 8.68
N GLY A 154 -23.76 -6.89 7.77
CA GLY A 154 -24.86 -7.54 7.04
C GLY A 154 -25.49 -6.72 5.91
N ARG A 155 -24.92 -5.57 5.53
CA ARG A 155 -25.48 -4.71 4.47
C ARG A 155 -25.14 -5.14 3.06
N HIS A 156 -24.15 -6.04 2.88
CA HIS A 156 -23.62 -6.43 1.56
C HIS A 156 -23.50 -7.96 1.46
N GLU A 157 -23.61 -8.48 0.24
CA GLU A 157 -23.24 -9.85 -0.09
C GLU A 157 -21.74 -9.93 -0.33
N ILE A 158 -21.01 -10.73 0.49
CA ILE A 158 -19.56 -10.83 0.40
C ILE A 158 -19.18 -12.23 -0.09
N HIS A 159 -18.54 -12.29 -1.25
CA HIS A 159 -18.09 -13.51 -1.90
C HIS A 159 -16.56 -13.62 -1.92
N VAL A 160 -16.04 -14.84 -1.82
CA VAL A 160 -14.62 -15.14 -1.98
C VAL A 160 -14.46 -16.17 -3.09
N GLU A 161 -13.61 -15.86 -4.05
CA GLU A 161 -13.27 -16.74 -5.17
C GLU A 161 -11.76 -17.02 -5.18
N ILE A 162 -11.41 -18.29 -5.07
CA ILE A 162 -10.01 -18.74 -5.11
C ILE A 162 -9.85 -19.62 -6.34
N ARG A 163 -9.27 -19.04 -7.39
CA ARG A 163 -9.03 -19.70 -8.68
C ARG A 163 -7.54 -19.96 -8.92
N CYS A 164 -6.67 -19.50 -8.01
CA CYS A 164 -5.24 -19.71 -8.03
C CYS A 164 -4.80 -20.37 -6.73
N GLU A 165 -4.04 -21.46 -6.81
CA GLU A 165 -3.53 -22.19 -5.64
C GLU A 165 -2.14 -21.70 -5.19
N ALA A 166 -1.52 -20.77 -5.92
CA ALA A 166 -0.23 -20.22 -5.56
C ALA A 166 -0.33 -19.32 -4.33
N ASP A 167 0.67 -19.40 -3.47
CA ASP A 167 0.89 -18.45 -2.38
C ASP A 167 1.77 -17.30 -2.85
N LEU A 168 1.81 -16.18 -2.09
CA LEU A 168 2.67 -15.05 -2.37
C LEU A 168 3.95 -15.10 -1.52
N HIS A 169 5.03 -14.57 -2.09
CA HIS A 169 6.25 -14.20 -1.37
C HIS A 169 6.25 -12.68 -1.16
N GLY A 170 6.22 -12.24 0.10
CA GLY A 170 6.16 -10.82 0.43
C GLY A 170 5.96 -10.56 1.93
N SER A 171 5.76 -9.31 2.29
CA SER A 171 5.48 -8.92 3.67
C SER A 171 4.00 -9.09 4.00
N THR A 172 3.71 -9.98 4.94
CA THR A 172 2.33 -10.30 5.37
C THR A 172 1.60 -9.05 5.86
N ASP A 173 2.24 -8.25 6.73
CA ASP A 173 1.61 -7.07 7.33
C ASP A 173 1.28 -6.00 6.30
N TYR A 174 2.20 -5.72 5.38
CA TYR A 174 1.99 -4.71 4.36
C TYR A 174 0.98 -5.14 3.31
N LEU A 175 1.02 -6.39 2.85
CA LEU A 175 0.03 -6.89 1.88
C LEU A 175 -1.36 -7.02 2.51
N HIS A 176 -1.46 -7.47 3.77
CA HIS A 176 -2.72 -7.44 4.50
C HIS A 176 -3.27 -6.00 4.59
N SER A 177 -2.45 -5.02 5.00
CA SER A 177 -2.85 -3.61 5.06
C SER A 177 -3.33 -3.07 3.71
N ALA A 178 -2.60 -3.38 2.62
CA ALA A 178 -3.00 -2.95 1.28
C ALA A 178 -4.34 -3.56 0.85
N PHE A 179 -4.53 -4.86 1.06
CA PHE A 179 -5.76 -5.54 0.67
C PHE A 179 -6.95 -5.11 1.53
N SER A 180 -6.75 -4.93 2.84
CA SER A 180 -7.76 -4.42 3.77
C SER A 180 -8.21 -3.00 3.38
N ASN A 181 -7.31 -2.15 2.87
CA ASN A 181 -7.66 -0.84 2.31
C ASN A 181 -8.59 -0.94 1.09
N LEU A 182 -8.35 -1.90 0.19
CA LEU A 182 -9.23 -2.14 -0.96
C LEU A 182 -10.60 -2.67 -0.51
N VAL A 183 -10.62 -3.61 0.41
CA VAL A 183 -11.84 -4.20 0.98
C VAL A 183 -12.68 -3.15 1.69
N SER A 184 -12.07 -2.31 2.54
CA SER A 184 -12.78 -1.25 3.26
C SER A 184 -13.35 -0.20 2.31
N ASN A 185 -12.65 0.12 1.22
CA ASN A 185 -13.16 0.99 0.17
C ASN A 185 -14.40 0.37 -0.50
N ALA A 186 -14.35 -0.91 -0.88
CA ALA A 186 -15.50 -1.59 -1.48
C ALA A 186 -16.72 -1.56 -0.56
N VAL A 187 -16.57 -1.90 0.74
CA VAL A 187 -17.66 -1.83 1.73
C VAL A 187 -18.21 -0.41 1.89
N ARG A 188 -17.34 0.60 1.85
CA ARG A 188 -17.71 2.01 2.03
C ARG A 188 -18.50 2.59 0.86
N TYR A 189 -18.12 2.22 -0.37
CA TYR A 189 -18.67 2.84 -1.58
C TYR A 189 -19.76 2.00 -2.27
N THR A 190 -20.05 0.83 -1.72
CA THR A 190 -21.19 0.00 -2.18
C THR A 190 -22.43 0.33 -1.36
N PRO A 191 -23.57 0.61 -1.99
CA PRO A 191 -24.86 0.74 -1.28
C PRO A 191 -25.29 -0.57 -0.61
N ALA A 192 -26.16 -0.45 0.40
CA ALA A 192 -26.76 -1.62 1.03
C ALA A 192 -27.50 -2.50 0.00
N GLY A 193 -27.35 -3.83 0.13
CA GLY A 193 -27.86 -4.82 -0.83
C GLY A 193 -26.89 -5.09 -1.99
N GLY A 194 -25.81 -4.32 -2.10
CA GLY A 194 -24.78 -4.56 -3.14
C GLY A 194 -23.87 -5.76 -2.84
N ARG A 195 -23.08 -6.13 -3.85
CA ARG A 195 -22.18 -7.29 -3.81
C ARG A 195 -20.71 -6.85 -3.82
N ILE A 196 -19.91 -7.56 -3.03
CA ILE A 196 -18.45 -7.39 -2.97
C ILE A 196 -17.81 -8.77 -3.17
N THR A 197 -16.92 -8.89 -4.16
CA THR A 197 -16.22 -10.13 -4.46
C THR A 197 -14.71 -9.93 -4.25
N LEU A 198 -14.11 -10.79 -3.43
CA LEU A 198 -12.68 -10.89 -3.21
C LEU A 198 -12.17 -12.09 -4.01
N ALA A 199 -11.34 -11.86 -5.01
CA ALA A 199 -10.84 -12.91 -5.89
C ALA A 199 -9.32 -13.04 -5.82
N TRP A 200 -8.81 -14.28 -5.75
CA TRP A 200 -7.44 -14.63 -6.03
C TRP A 200 -7.40 -15.50 -7.27
N GLU A 201 -6.84 -15.01 -8.35
CA GLU A 201 -6.96 -15.64 -9.66
C GLU A 201 -5.69 -15.51 -10.49
N PRO A 202 -5.48 -16.41 -11.48
CA PRO A 202 -4.37 -16.29 -12.42
C PRO A 202 -4.43 -14.97 -13.20
N ALA A 203 -3.25 -14.43 -13.53
CA ALA A 203 -3.06 -13.32 -14.45
C ALA A 203 -2.07 -13.75 -15.55
N GLU A 204 -2.00 -13.01 -16.64
CA GLU A 204 -1.19 -13.36 -17.83
C GLU A 204 0.26 -13.75 -17.52
N HIS A 205 0.90 -13.06 -16.55
CA HIS A 205 2.29 -13.30 -16.12
C HIS A 205 2.43 -13.52 -14.62
N GLY A 206 1.42 -14.10 -13.98
CA GLY A 206 1.44 -14.31 -12.53
C GLY A 206 0.07 -14.56 -11.94
N ALA A 207 -0.27 -13.82 -10.87
CA ALA A 207 -1.59 -13.88 -10.25
C ALA A 207 -2.04 -12.48 -9.80
N ARG A 208 -3.35 -12.33 -9.58
CA ARG A 208 -3.90 -11.08 -9.08
C ARG A 208 -4.89 -11.30 -7.93
N PHE A 209 -4.79 -10.43 -6.95
CA PHE A 209 -5.84 -10.23 -5.96
C PHE A 209 -6.74 -9.10 -6.43
N ALA A 210 -8.03 -9.36 -6.58
CA ALA A 210 -9.00 -8.40 -7.05
C ALA A 210 -10.14 -8.21 -6.05
N VAL A 211 -10.54 -6.96 -5.85
CA VAL A 211 -11.76 -6.59 -5.12
C VAL A 211 -12.69 -5.93 -6.11
N THR A 212 -13.85 -6.58 -6.35
CA THR A 212 -14.90 -6.07 -7.23
C THR A 212 -16.11 -5.70 -6.41
N ASP A 213 -16.66 -4.52 -6.64
CA ASP A 213 -17.86 -4.01 -6.00
C ASP A 213 -18.92 -3.61 -7.02
N THR A 214 -20.20 -3.64 -6.62
CA THR A 214 -21.34 -3.12 -7.37
C THR A 214 -21.77 -1.75 -6.86
N GLY A 215 -20.79 -0.91 -6.54
CA GLY A 215 -20.97 0.43 -6.00
C GLY A 215 -21.32 1.47 -7.06
N GLN A 216 -21.20 2.73 -6.67
CA GLN A 216 -21.55 3.85 -7.55
C GLN A 216 -20.63 4.02 -8.78
N GLY A 217 -19.48 3.33 -8.80
CA GLY A 217 -18.47 3.52 -9.83
C GLY A 217 -17.73 4.87 -9.71
N ILE A 218 -16.71 5.04 -10.55
CA ILE A 218 -15.81 6.20 -10.54
C ILE A 218 -15.70 6.75 -11.96
N PRO A 219 -15.92 8.06 -12.18
CA PRO A 219 -15.72 8.69 -13.47
C PRO A 219 -14.27 8.54 -13.97
N ALA A 220 -14.09 8.30 -15.27
CA ALA A 220 -12.79 7.99 -15.87
C ALA A 220 -11.72 9.09 -15.63
N GLU A 221 -12.14 10.34 -15.56
CA GLU A 221 -11.27 11.50 -15.29
C GLU A 221 -10.58 11.46 -13.92
N HIS A 222 -11.16 10.73 -12.95
CA HIS A 222 -10.62 10.59 -11.61
C HIS A 222 -9.65 9.39 -11.48
N LEU A 223 -9.75 8.37 -12.34
CA LEU A 223 -8.98 7.12 -12.21
C LEU A 223 -7.46 7.35 -12.10
N PRO A 224 -6.81 8.20 -12.90
CA PRO A 224 -5.37 8.42 -12.82
C PRO A 224 -4.90 9.03 -11.50
N ARG A 225 -5.81 9.74 -10.82
CA ARG A 225 -5.51 10.51 -9.61
C ARG A 225 -5.84 9.80 -8.31
N LEU A 226 -6.54 8.67 -8.36
CA LEU A 226 -7.02 7.95 -7.16
C LEU A 226 -5.91 7.55 -6.18
N THR A 227 -4.69 7.36 -6.68
CA THR A 227 -3.51 7.02 -5.85
C THR A 227 -2.72 8.24 -5.37
N GLU A 228 -3.15 9.47 -5.70
CA GLU A 228 -2.58 10.69 -5.13
C GLU A 228 -2.98 10.81 -3.65
N ARG A 229 -2.07 11.35 -2.83
CA ARG A 229 -2.35 11.54 -1.39
C ARG A 229 -3.47 12.54 -1.20
N PHE A 230 -4.38 12.23 -0.27
CA PHE A 230 -5.55 13.06 0.09
C PHE A 230 -6.56 13.29 -1.05
N TYR A 231 -6.36 12.63 -2.22
CA TYR A 231 -7.27 12.76 -3.33
C TYR A 231 -8.59 12.04 -3.07
N ARG A 232 -9.72 12.69 -3.45
CA ARG A 232 -11.08 12.18 -3.29
C ARG A 232 -11.97 12.69 -4.43
N VAL A 233 -12.82 11.83 -4.97
CA VAL A 233 -13.71 12.13 -6.11
C VAL A 233 -14.80 13.15 -5.77
N SER A 234 -15.26 13.23 -4.52
CA SER A 234 -16.32 14.14 -4.07
C SER A 234 -16.02 14.66 -2.66
N THR A 235 -16.19 15.96 -2.45
CA THR A 235 -15.95 16.63 -1.15
C THR A 235 -17.21 16.65 -0.25
N SER A 236 -18.42 16.59 -0.80
CA SER A 236 -19.68 16.76 -0.04
C SER A 236 -20.18 15.44 0.58
N ARG A 237 -20.32 14.37 -0.21
CA ARG A 237 -20.70 13.04 0.31
C ARG A 237 -19.57 12.34 1.08
N SER A 238 -18.35 12.76 0.85
CA SER A 238 -17.17 12.15 1.45
C SER A 238 -16.98 12.50 2.94
N ARG A 239 -17.66 13.52 3.47
CA ARG A 239 -17.68 13.78 4.93
C ARG A 239 -18.43 12.67 5.67
N GLU A 240 -19.53 12.17 5.13
CA GLU A 240 -20.32 11.09 5.71
C GLU A 240 -19.62 9.72 5.62
N THR A 241 -18.82 9.50 4.57
CA THR A 241 -18.12 8.21 4.37
C THR A 241 -16.77 8.09 5.05
N GLY A 242 -16.22 9.15 5.65
CA GLY A 242 -15.07 9.10 6.58
C GLY A 242 -13.71 8.68 6.01
N GLY A 243 -13.48 8.67 4.69
CA GLY A 243 -12.18 8.28 4.10
C GLY A 243 -11.08 9.32 4.30
N THR A 244 -9.84 8.85 4.51
CA THR A 244 -8.64 9.70 4.69
C THR A 244 -8.07 10.22 3.38
N GLY A 245 -8.29 9.51 2.25
CA GLY A 245 -7.65 9.76 0.97
C GLY A 245 -6.19 9.26 0.90
N LEU A 246 -5.74 8.49 1.89
CA LEU A 246 -4.40 7.92 1.96
C LEU A 246 -4.36 6.42 1.64
N GLY A 247 -5.46 5.70 1.80
CA GLY A 247 -5.51 4.24 1.66
C GLY A 247 -5.00 3.74 0.29
N LEU A 248 -5.41 4.35 -0.84
CA LEU A 248 -4.93 3.95 -2.16
C LEU A 248 -3.47 4.37 -2.42
N ALA A 249 -2.98 5.44 -1.80
CA ALA A 249 -1.56 5.79 -1.83
C ALA A 249 -0.72 4.74 -1.08
N ILE A 250 -1.21 4.24 0.07
CA ILE A 250 -0.60 3.11 0.81
C ILE A 250 -0.59 1.86 -0.07
N VAL A 251 -1.72 1.49 -0.69
CA VAL A 251 -1.80 0.35 -1.62
C VAL A 251 -0.74 0.44 -2.71
N LYS A 252 -0.68 1.59 -3.40
CA LYS A 252 0.31 1.82 -4.46
C LYS A 252 1.74 1.63 -3.96
N HIS A 253 2.08 2.18 -2.81
CA HIS A 253 3.44 2.10 -2.27
C HIS A 253 3.81 0.68 -1.85
N VAL A 254 2.90 -0.04 -1.18
CA VAL A 254 3.08 -1.45 -0.84
C VAL A 254 3.31 -2.29 -2.09
N LEU A 255 2.52 -2.08 -3.16
CA LEU A 255 2.70 -2.81 -4.41
C LEU A 255 4.03 -2.49 -5.09
N GLN A 256 4.48 -1.24 -5.06
CA GLN A 256 5.81 -0.86 -5.58
C GLN A 256 6.94 -1.61 -4.87
N LEU A 257 6.89 -1.70 -3.53
CA LEU A 257 7.87 -2.46 -2.74
C LEU A 257 7.86 -3.97 -3.09
N HIS A 258 6.71 -4.51 -3.50
CA HIS A 258 6.56 -5.90 -3.93
C HIS A 258 6.72 -6.10 -5.44
N GLN A 259 7.17 -5.08 -6.19
CA GLN A 259 7.30 -5.15 -7.66
C GLN A 259 5.98 -5.57 -8.35
N ALA A 260 4.88 -5.16 -7.77
CA ALA A 260 3.52 -5.40 -8.23
C ALA A 260 2.87 -4.11 -8.74
N ARG A 261 1.75 -4.22 -9.44
CA ARG A 261 1.02 -3.07 -9.97
C ARG A 261 -0.44 -3.08 -9.55
N LEU A 262 -1.02 -1.88 -9.43
CA LEU A 262 -2.45 -1.67 -9.22
C LEU A 262 -3.12 -1.43 -10.56
N GLU A 263 -4.15 -2.22 -10.86
CA GLU A 263 -5.06 -2.01 -11.98
C GLU A 263 -6.42 -1.59 -11.46
N ILE A 264 -7.02 -0.56 -12.06
CA ILE A 264 -8.32 -0.04 -11.66
C ILE A 264 -9.22 0.00 -12.89
N ARG A 265 -10.38 -0.62 -12.78
CA ARG A 265 -11.46 -0.55 -13.77
C ARG A 265 -12.72 -0.11 -13.04
N SER A 266 -13.41 0.87 -13.59
CA SER A 266 -14.63 1.38 -12.97
C SER A 266 -15.55 1.99 -14.01
N GLU A 267 -16.85 1.81 -13.80
CA GLU A 267 -17.90 2.39 -14.63
C GLU A 267 -19.00 2.95 -13.71
N VAL A 268 -19.38 4.20 -13.96
CA VAL A 268 -20.38 4.91 -13.15
C VAL A 268 -21.71 4.18 -13.20
N GLY A 269 -22.29 3.88 -12.06
CA GLY A 269 -23.56 3.17 -11.91
C GLY A 269 -23.47 1.65 -12.00
N ILE A 270 -22.29 1.07 -12.32
CA ILE A 270 -22.08 -0.38 -12.37
C ILE A 270 -21.23 -0.85 -11.19
N GLY A 271 -20.10 -0.18 -10.91
CA GLY A 271 -19.20 -0.53 -9.84
C GLY A 271 -17.73 -0.37 -10.20
N SER A 272 -16.84 -0.94 -9.36
CA SER A 272 -15.40 -0.83 -9.54
C SER A 272 -14.71 -2.18 -9.31
N THR A 273 -13.56 -2.35 -9.94
CA THR A 273 -12.63 -3.45 -9.70
C THR A 273 -11.23 -2.87 -9.47
N PHE A 274 -10.66 -3.17 -8.31
CA PHE A 274 -9.29 -2.84 -7.95
C PHE A 274 -8.49 -4.14 -7.89
N ALA A 275 -7.45 -4.28 -8.70
CA ALA A 275 -6.65 -5.49 -8.78
C ALA A 275 -5.17 -5.23 -8.52
N CYS A 276 -4.60 -5.98 -7.58
CA CYS A 276 -3.17 -6.04 -7.29
C CYS A 276 -2.56 -7.17 -8.10
N VAL A 277 -1.73 -6.86 -9.10
CA VAL A 277 -1.16 -7.83 -10.03
C VAL A 277 0.30 -8.10 -9.67
N PHE A 278 0.60 -9.37 -9.41
CA PHE A 278 1.91 -9.87 -9.01
C PHE A 278 2.52 -10.71 -10.13
N GLY A 279 3.81 -10.48 -10.41
CA GLY A 279 4.54 -11.31 -11.38
C GLY A 279 4.82 -12.72 -10.83
N SER A 280 5.12 -13.67 -11.74
CA SER A 280 5.41 -15.06 -11.41
C SER A 280 6.57 -15.23 -10.41
N ALA A 281 7.55 -14.32 -10.40
CA ALA A 281 8.66 -14.30 -9.43
C ALA A 281 8.21 -14.12 -7.97
N ARG A 282 6.99 -13.62 -7.74
CA ARG A 282 6.39 -13.44 -6.42
C ARG A 282 5.49 -14.59 -5.99
N LEU A 283 5.31 -15.61 -6.84
CA LEU A 283 4.44 -16.74 -6.57
C LEU A 283 5.23 -17.94 -6.02
N LEU A 284 4.65 -18.60 -5.02
CA LEU A 284 5.17 -19.81 -4.42
C LEU A 284 4.19 -20.96 -4.62
N GLY A 285 4.68 -22.14 -5.04
CA GLY A 285 3.88 -23.35 -5.27
C GLY A 285 3.95 -23.86 -6.72
N ASP A 286 3.36 -25.02 -7.00
CA ASP A 286 3.43 -25.67 -8.33
C ASP A 286 2.71 -24.89 -9.44
N ALA A 287 1.79 -24.00 -9.11
CA ALA A 287 1.14 -23.11 -10.06
C ALA A 287 2.10 -22.07 -10.69
N ALA A 288 3.23 -21.76 -10.04
CA ALA A 288 4.29 -20.95 -10.65
C ALA A 288 4.93 -21.66 -11.87
N ARG A 289 4.90 -23.00 -11.90
CA ARG A 289 5.44 -23.82 -13.01
C ARG A 289 4.47 -23.92 -14.19
N SER A 290 3.17 -23.85 -13.98
CA SER A 290 2.19 -23.96 -15.06
C SER A 290 2.10 -22.67 -15.91
N VAL A 291 2.28 -21.52 -15.30
CA VAL A 291 2.29 -20.21 -16.00
C VAL A 291 3.53 -20.06 -16.88
N THR A 292 4.68 -20.62 -16.46
CA THR A 292 5.92 -20.64 -17.27
C THR A 292 5.91 -21.70 -18.38
N ALA A 293 5.16 -22.79 -18.25
CA ALA A 293 5.08 -23.84 -19.24
C ALA A 293 4.20 -23.48 -20.46
N ASP A 294 3.20 -22.63 -20.27
CA ASP A 294 2.33 -22.14 -21.36
C ASP A 294 3.02 -21.03 -22.21
N MET A 295 4.09 -20.42 -21.70
CA MET A 295 4.93 -19.44 -22.45
C MET A 295 5.99 -20.10 -23.36
N ALA A 296 6.20 -21.41 -23.24
CA ALA A 296 7.19 -22.17 -24.01
C ALA A 296 6.55 -22.94 -25.18
N ARG A 297 5.26 -22.77 -25.43
CA ARG A 297 4.54 -23.30 -26.60
C ARG A 297 4.06 -22.17 -27.50
#